data_9d3a11e8cf919c68a70854456b975a13
#
_entry.id   9d3a11e8cf919c68a70854456b975a13
#
_cell.length_a   1.000
_cell.length_b   1.000
_cell.length_c   1.000
_cell.angle_alpha   90.00
_cell.angle_beta   90.00
_cell.angle_gamma   90.00
#
_symmetry.space_group_name_H-M   'P 1'
#
loop_
_entity.id
_entity.type
_entity.pdbx_description
1 polymer ?
#
loop_
_entity_poly.entity_id
_entity_poly.type
_entity_poly.pdbx_seq_one_letter_code
_entity_poly.pdbx_strand_id
1 'polypeptide(L)'
;MTSIIIAVVLLSVTLGFAVFAYYKITKADQTVYAARSALNVQLSFRREIVKNLSSLVSGLAQDNNEIISAVMKLGVEPDTDFKIDVRARQENILSGNLADLFKLSAASAAVKNNGDFISRKKSLFKREEQIKQAAAFYNNSVRDYNTMISIFPASVVAKMFDHGPAGFFNFEPTKAGE
;
A
#
# COMPACT_ATOMS: atom_id res chain seq x y z
N MET A 1 -0.83 34.01 46.86
CA MET A 1 -1.40 34.41 45.58
C MET A 1 -0.51 34.14 44.37
N THR A 2 0.77 34.53 44.40
CA THR A 2 1.73 34.30 43.30
C THR A 2 1.86 32.84 42.92
N SER A 3 1.95 31.89 43.87
CA SER A 3 2.06 30.45 43.60
C SER A 3 0.85 29.87 42.87
N ILE A 4 -0.36 30.36 43.17
CA ILE A 4 -1.59 29.94 42.50
C ILE A 4 -1.61 30.45 41.06
N ILE A 5 -1.21 31.69 40.83
CA ILE A 5 -1.10 32.28 39.50
C ILE A 5 -0.12 31.47 38.63
N ILE A 6 1.06 31.15 39.16
CA ILE A 6 2.06 30.35 38.49
C ILE A 6 1.51 28.95 38.12
N ALA A 7 0.82 28.30 39.06
CA ALA A 7 0.22 26.99 38.84
C ALA A 7 -0.85 27.03 37.70
N VAL A 8 -1.71 28.06 37.71
CA VAL A 8 -2.74 28.26 36.65
C VAL A 8 -2.10 28.49 35.30
N VAL A 9 -1.05 29.33 35.22
CA VAL A 9 -0.32 29.58 33.97
C VAL A 9 0.32 28.31 33.46
N LEU A 10 1.01 27.54 34.30
CA LEU A 10 1.62 26.27 33.89
C LEU A 10 0.56 25.26 33.39
N LEU A 11 -0.57 25.18 34.08
CA LEU A 11 -1.67 24.30 33.67
C LEU A 11 -2.25 24.74 32.31
N SER A 12 -2.42 26.03 32.08
CA SER A 12 -2.94 26.55 30.81
C SER A 12 -1.97 26.29 29.65
N VAL A 13 -0.67 26.44 29.86
CA VAL A 13 0.37 26.16 28.87
C VAL A 13 0.41 24.66 28.53
N THR A 14 0.35 23.80 29.54
CA THR A 14 0.35 22.32 29.30
C THR A 14 -0.90 21.88 28.57
N LEU A 15 -2.07 22.42 28.91
CA LEU A 15 -3.33 22.13 28.22
C LEU A 15 -3.29 22.62 26.75
N GLY A 16 -2.85 23.85 26.54
CA GLY A 16 -2.70 24.39 25.18
C GLY A 16 -1.75 23.55 24.32
N PHE A 17 -0.65 23.10 24.91
CA PHE A 17 0.28 22.19 24.22
C PHE A 17 -0.37 20.83 23.92
N ALA A 18 -1.12 20.24 24.84
CA ALA A 18 -1.79 18.96 24.62
C ALA A 18 -2.79 19.05 23.45
N VAL A 19 -3.59 20.12 23.40
CA VAL A 19 -4.53 20.37 22.29
C VAL A 19 -3.78 20.53 20.95
N PHE A 20 -2.70 21.30 20.94
CA PHE A 20 -1.86 21.47 19.73
C PHE A 20 -1.26 20.15 19.26
N ALA A 21 -0.69 19.36 20.19
CA ALA A 21 -0.12 18.05 19.88
C ALA A 21 -1.19 17.09 19.33
N TYR A 22 -2.37 17.03 19.95
CA TYR A 22 -3.50 16.24 19.48
C TYR A 22 -3.90 16.60 18.04
N TYR A 23 -4.06 17.90 17.77
CA TYR A 23 -4.38 18.36 16.41
C TYR A 23 -3.33 17.94 15.38
N LYS A 24 -2.05 18.06 15.72
CA LYS A 24 -0.93 17.65 14.84
C LYS A 24 -0.93 16.15 14.57
N ILE A 25 -1.14 15.33 15.62
CA ILE A 25 -1.20 13.87 15.51
C ILE A 25 -2.37 13.45 14.62
N THR A 26 -3.57 13.99 14.89
CA THR A 26 -4.78 13.69 14.10
C THR A 26 -4.60 14.07 12.63
N LYS A 27 -3.98 15.23 12.35
CA LYS A 27 -3.70 15.64 10.98
C LYS A 27 -2.71 14.69 10.28
N ALA A 28 -1.67 14.24 10.97
CA ALA A 28 -0.70 13.29 10.42
C ALA A 28 -1.36 11.92 10.16
N ASP A 29 -2.21 11.44 11.07
CA ASP A 29 -2.99 10.22 10.91
C ASP A 29 -3.93 10.29 9.70
N GLN A 30 -4.63 11.40 9.51
CA GLN A 30 -5.46 11.64 8.31
C GLN A 30 -4.62 11.62 7.02
N THR A 31 -3.38 12.12 7.07
CA THR A 31 -2.46 12.05 5.92
C THR A 31 -2.09 10.61 5.60
N VAL A 32 -1.79 9.79 6.61
CA VAL A 32 -1.52 8.35 6.44
C VAL A 32 -2.74 7.65 5.83
N TYR A 33 -3.94 7.94 6.34
CA TYR A 33 -5.18 7.38 5.81
C TYR A 33 -5.43 7.76 4.34
N ALA A 34 -5.25 9.03 3.98
CA ALA A 34 -5.40 9.51 2.62
C ALA A 34 -4.36 8.86 1.67
N ALA A 35 -3.11 8.76 2.12
CA ALA A 35 -2.04 8.09 1.36
C ALA A 35 -2.34 6.58 1.16
N ARG A 36 -2.87 5.90 2.20
CA ARG A 36 -3.33 4.51 2.10
C ARG A 36 -4.45 4.35 1.08
N SER A 37 -5.43 5.25 1.09
CA SER A 37 -6.54 5.25 0.14
C SER A 37 -6.03 5.41 -1.30
N ALA A 38 -5.13 6.36 -1.55
CA ALA A 38 -4.51 6.56 -2.86
C ALA A 38 -3.73 5.32 -3.34
N LEU A 39 -2.96 4.68 -2.45
CA LEU A 39 -2.27 3.43 -2.73
C LEU A 39 -3.26 2.31 -3.11
N ASN A 40 -4.34 2.16 -2.35
CA ASN A 40 -5.37 1.14 -2.61
C ASN A 40 -6.00 1.29 -4.00
N VAL A 41 -6.26 2.52 -4.44
CA VAL A 41 -6.77 2.79 -5.79
C VAL A 41 -5.78 2.29 -6.86
N GLN A 42 -4.47 2.51 -6.69
CA GLN A 42 -3.47 2.00 -7.63
C GLN A 42 -3.41 0.47 -7.65
N LEU A 43 -3.54 -0.16 -6.49
CA LEU A 43 -3.58 -1.63 -6.37
C LEU A 43 -4.84 -2.23 -7.02
N SER A 44 -5.99 -1.58 -6.90
CA SER A 44 -7.23 -2.03 -7.56
C SER A 44 -7.10 -1.99 -9.09
N PHE A 45 -6.52 -0.92 -9.65
CA PHE A 45 -6.24 -0.86 -11.08
C PHE A 45 -5.24 -1.93 -11.54
N ARG A 46 -4.20 -2.23 -10.73
CA ARG A 46 -3.28 -3.33 -11.03
C ARG A 46 -4.01 -4.65 -11.16
N ARG A 47 -4.91 -4.96 -10.23
CA ARG A 47 -5.68 -6.21 -10.24
C ARG A 47 -6.60 -6.33 -11.44
N GLU A 48 -7.22 -5.25 -11.87
CA GLU A 48 -8.03 -5.26 -13.08
C GLU A 48 -7.19 -5.63 -14.31
N ILE A 49 -5.99 -5.05 -14.45
CA ILE A 49 -5.06 -5.40 -15.53
C ILE A 49 -4.64 -6.87 -15.43
N VAL A 50 -4.31 -7.35 -14.23
CA VAL A 50 -3.91 -8.73 -13.98
C VAL A 50 -5.03 -9.72 -14.33
N LYS A 51 -6.26 -9.44 -13.92
CA LYS A 51 -7.43 -10.25 -14.26
C LYS A 51 -7.60 -10.37 -15.77
N ASN A 52 -7.55 -9.25 -16.47
CA ASN A 52 -7.70 -9.20 -17.93
C ASN A 52 -6.55 -9.93 -18.64
N LEU A 53 -5.32 -9.80 -18.12
CA LEU A 53 -4.13 -10.45 -18.67
C LEU A 53 -4.19 -11.98 -18.48
N SER A 54 -4.59 -12.44 -17.29
CA SER A 54 -4.72 -13.86 -16.98
C SER A 54 -5.81 -14.53 -17.83
N SER A 55 -6.95 -13.87 -18.02
CA SER A 55 -8.03 -14.36 -18.89
C SER A 55 -7.59 -14.47 -20.34
N LEU A 56 -6.81 -13.49 -20.83
CA LEU A 56 -6.26 -13.53 -22.19
C LEU A 56 -5.28 -14.71 -22.37
N VAL A 57 -4.37 -14.90 -21.43
CA VAL A 57 -3.40 -16.02 -21.48
C VAL A 57 -4.12 -17.37 -21.42
N SER A 58 -5.11 -17.53 -20.55
CA SER A 58 -5.94 -18.75 -20.44
C SER A 58 -6.65 -19.07 -21.75
N GLY A 59 -7.21 -18.07 -22.43
CA GLY A 59 -7.87 -18.25 -23.72
C GLY A 59 -6.95 -18.63 -24.88
N LEU A 60 -5.72 -18.09 -24.89
CA LEU A 60 -4.77 -18.32 -25.97
C LEU A 60 -3.91 -19.58 -25.78
N ALA A 61 -3.57 -19.91 -24.54
CA ALA A 61 -2.70 -21.05 -24.23
C ALA A 61 -3.46 -22.39 -24.20
N GLN A 62 -4.81 -22.38 -24.14
CA GLN A 62 -5.69 -23.56 -24.00
C GLN A 62 -5.28 -24.51 -22.85
N ASP A 63 -4.49 -24.03 -21.92
CA ASP A 63 -3.93 -24.79 -20.81
C ASP A 63 -4.53 -24.30 -19.49
N ASN A 64 -5.15 -25.20 -18.73
CA ASN A 64 -5.56 -24.94 -17.34
C ASN A 64 -4.34 -25.05 -16.43
N ASN A 65 -3.40 -24.10 -16.59
CA ASN A 65 -2.16 -24.11 -15.83
C ASN A 65 -2.44 -23.61 -14.40
N GLU A 66 -1.84 -24.27 -13.43
CA GLU A 66 -1.92 -23.94 -12.01
C GLU A 66 -1.48 -22.50 -11.72
N ILE A 67 -0.50 -21.99 -12.47
CA ILE A 67 -0.02 -20.59 -12.39
C ILE A 67 -1.12 -19.60 -12.78
N ILE A 68 -1.87 -19.86 -13.86
CA ILE A 68 -2.99 -19.01 -14.31
C ILE A 68 -4.07 -18.97 -13.23
N SER A 69 -4.40 -20.12 -12.66
CA SER A 69 -5.39 -20.24 -11.58
C SER A 69 -4.95 -19.51 -10.31
N ALA A 70 -3.66 -19.60 -9.95
CA ALA A 70 -3.09 -18.88 -8.80
C ALA A 70 -3.13 -17.37 -9.00
N VAL A 71 -2.77 -16.87 -10.19
CA VAL A 71 -2.84 -15.43 -10.52
C VAL A 71 -4.28 -14.94 -10.50
N MET A 72 -5.23 -15.69 -11.06
CA MET A 72 -6.66 -15.36 -11.03
C MET A 72 -7.20 -15.28 -9.60
N LYS A 73 -6.84 -16.25 -8.74
CA LYS A 73 -7.28 -16.27 -7.34
C LYS A 73 -6.76 -15.09 -6.53
N LEU A 74 -5.51 -14.71 -6.72
CA LEU A 74 -4.89 -13.55 -6.07
C LEU A 74 -5.31 -12.21 -6.68
N GLY A 75 -5.76 -12.21 -7.94
CA GLY A 75 -6.32 -11.04 -8.61
C GLY A 75 -7.70 -10.62 -8.10
N VAL A 76 -8.35 -11.43 -7.25
CA VAL A 76 -9.60 -11.06 -6.56
C VAL A 76 -9.28 -10.06 -5.46
N GLU A 77 -10.11 -9.04 -5.32
CA GLU A 77 -9.91 -7.99 -4.32
C GLU A 77 -9.98 -8.59 -2.90
N PRO A 78 -8.92 -8.47 -2.10
CA PRO A 78 -8.99 -8.92 -0.71
C PRO A 78 -9.90 -7.98 0.07
N ASP A 79 -10.50 -8.49 1.11
CA ASP A 79 -11.26 -7.72 2.09
C ASP A 79 -10.46 -6.47 2.52
N THR A 80 -11.12 -5.32 2.53
CA THR A 80 -10.50 -4.01 2.77
C THR A 80 -9.91 -3.87 4.19
N ASP A 81 -10.21 -4.81 5.07
CA ASP A 81 -9.86 -4.77 6.49
C ASP A 81 -8.50 -5.41 6.86
N PHE A 82 -7.73 -5.87 5.87
CA PHE A 82 -6.42 -6.47 6.14
C PHE A 82 -5.40 -5.42 6.63
N LYS A 83 -4.59 -5.83 7.61
CA LYS A 83 -3.40 -5.09 8.01
C LYS A 83 -2.52 -4.84 6.78
N ILE A 84 -1.96 -3.66 6.69
CA ILE A 84 -1.23 -3.20 5.50
C ILE A 84 -0.02 -4.09 5.15
N ASP A 85 0.63 -4.68 6.15
CA ASP A 85 1.75 -5.61 5.98
C ASP A 85 1.31 -6.95 5.38
N VAL A 86 0.12 -7.44 5.74
CA VAL A 86 -0.50 -8.62 5.11
C VAL A 86 -0.81 -8.34 3.65
N ARG A 87 -1.36 -7.15 3.36
CA ARG A 87 -1.62 -6.71 1.99
C ARG A 87 -0.34 -6.64 1.16
N ALA A 88 0.72 -6.07 1.69
CA ALA A 88 2.02 -6.02 1.02
C ALA A 88 2.53 -7.42 0.64
N ARG A 89 2.44 -8.38 1.57
CA ARG A 89 2.82 -9.78 1.29
C ARG A 89 2.00 -10.40 0.17
N GLN A 90 0.68 -10.18 0.15
CA GLN A 90 -0.19 -10.70 -0.92
C GLN A 90 0.16 -10.11 -2.29
N GLU A 91 0.44 -8.81 -2.36
CA GLU A 91 0.86 -8.15 -3.59
C GLU A 91 2.23 -8.66 -4.08
N ASN A 92 3.16 -8.98 -3.17
CA ASN A 92 4.46 -9.54 -3.51
C ASN A 92 4.35 -10.99 -4.01
N ILE A 93 3.46 -11.81 -3.42
CA ILE A 93 3.14 -13.16 -3.94
C ILE A 93 2.53 -13.05 -5.34
N LEU A 94 1.62 -12.11 -5.57
CA LEU A 94 1.04 -11.85 -6.88
C LEU A 94 2.13 -11.43 -7.90
N SER A 95 3.11 -10.61 -7.50
CA SER A 95 4.25 -10.23 -8.35
C SER A 95 5.09 -11.43 -8.76
N GLY A 96 5.34 -12.37 -7.84
CA GLY A 96 6.05 -13.62 -8.12
C GLY A 96 5.31 -14.48 -9.15
N ASN A 97 4.01 -14.73 -8.91
CA ASN A 97 3.19 -15.52 -9.81
C ASN A 97 3.04 -14.88 -11.21
N LEU A 98 3.02 -13.54 -11.28
CA LEU A 98 3.02 -12.81 -12.56
C LEU A 98 4.34 -12.98 -13.31
N ALA A 99 5.48 -13.00 -12.63
CA ALA A 99 6.78 -13.27 -13.26
C ALA A 99 6.80 -14.67 -13.88
N ASP A 100 6.23 -15.67 -13.20
CA ASP A 100 6.13 -17.04 -13.72
C ASP A 100 5.10 -17.13 -14.86
N LEU A 101 3.98 -16.42 -14.79
CA LEU A 101 3.04 -16.28 -15.91
C LEU A 101 3.72 -15.70 -17.16
N PHE A 102 4.59 -14.71 -17.00
CA PHE A 102 5.32 -14.13 -18.13
C PHE A 102 6.35 -15.09 -18.74
N LYS A 103 7.03 -15.90 -17.92
CA LYS A 103 7.91 -16.97 -18.42
C LYS A 103 7.12 -18.00 -19.23
N LEU A 104 5.98 -18.45 -18.72
CA LEU A 104 5.07 -19.36 -19.41
C LEU A 104 4.58 -18.76 -20.73
N SER A 105 4.17 -17.49 -20.71
CA SER A 105 3.69 -16.77 -21.89
C SER A 105 4.76 -16.61 -22.97
N ALA A 106 6.03 -16.50 -22.59
CA ALA A 106 7.15 -16.40 -23.52
C ALA A 106 7.38 -17.71 -24.30
N ALA A 107 6.98 -18.85 -23.75
CA ALA A 107 7.08 -20.16 -24.40
C ALA A 107 5.98 -20.39 -25.46
N SER A 108 4.87 -19.65 -25.39
CA SER A 108 3.75 -19.77 -26.35
C SER A 108 3.85 -18.69 -27.43
N ALA A 109 4.05 -19.09 -28.68
CA ALA A 109 4.11 -18.15 -29.81
C ALA A 109 2.76 -17.39 -30.00
N ALA A 110 1.62 -18.03 -29.71
CA ALA A 110 0.31 -17.43 -29.78
C ALA A 110 0.14 -16.29 -28.79
N VAL A 111 0.65 -16.42 -27.56
CA VAL A 111 0.60 -15.40 -26.51
C VAL A 111 1.64 -14.31 -26.74
N LYS A 112 2.90 -14.72 -26.98
CA LYS A 112 4.05 -13.82 -27.13
C LYS A 112 3.82 -12.77 -28.23
N ASN A 113 3.21 -13.16 -29.35
CA ASN A 113 2.99 -12.30 -30.51
C ASN A 113 1.62 -11.60 -30.50
N ASN A 114 0.82 -11.81 -29.47
CA ASN A 114 -0.49 -11.19 -29.34
C ASN A 114 -0.34 -9.71 -28.92
N GLY A 115 -0.89 -8.79 -29.75
CA GLY A 115 -0.79 -7.35 -29.53
C GLY A 115 -1.46 -6.88 -28.24
N ASP A 116 -2.60 -7.50 -27.88
CA ASP A 116 -3.31 -7.17 -26.62
C ASP A 116 -2.50 -7.61 -25.40
N PHE A 117 -1.84 -8.77 -25.46
CA PHE A 117 -0.95 -9.23 -24.39
C PHE A 117 0.21 -8.26 -24.17
N ILE A 118 0.89 -7.86 -25.24
CA ILE A 118 2.02 -6.92 -25.19
C ILE A 118 1.57 -5.58 -24.61
N SER A 119 0.43 -5.05 -25.07
CA SER A 119 -0.12 -3.79 -24.58
C SER A 119 -0.49 -3.82 -23.10
N ARG A 120 -1.15 -4.90 -22.64
CA ARG A 120 -1.54 -5.09 -21.24
C ARG A 120 -0.32 -5.30 -20.33
N LYS A 121 0.68 -6.06 -20.78
CA LYS A 121 1.96 -6.23 -20.08
C LYS A 121 2.64 -4.87 -19.85
N LYS A 122 2.71 -4.02 -20.89
CA LYS A 122 3.27 -2.67 -20.81
C LYS A 122 2.47 -1.78 -19.83
N SER A 123 1.14 -1.89 -19.88
CA SER A 123 0.25 -1.14 -18.97
C SER A 123 0.43 -1.58 -17.51
N LEU A 124 0.68 -2.87 -17.26
CA LEU A 124 0.98 -3.39 -15.93
C LEU A 124 2.26 -2.78 -15.37
N PHE A 125 3.36 -2.80 -16.11
CA PHE A 125 4.63 -2.22 -15.65
C PHE A 125 4.52 -0.72 -15.37
N LYS A 126 3.81 0.02 -16.24
CA LYS A 126 3.52 1.43 -15.98
C LYS A 126 2.73 1.62 -14.69
N ARG A 127 1.76 0.75 -14.40
CA ARG A 127 0.98 0.79 -13.17
C ARG A 127 1.84 0.46 -11.93
N GLU A 128 2.71 -0.51 -12.04
CA GLU A 128 3.60 -0.87 -10.93
C GLU A 128 4.55 0.25 -10.54
N GLU A 129 4.99 1.06 -11.51
CA GLU A 129 5.76 2.27 -11.20
C GLU A 129 4.94 3.32 -10.44
N GLN A 130 3.66 3.49 -10.78
CA GLN A 130 2.74 4.35 -10.03
C GLN A 130 2.46 3.81 -8.61
N ILE A 131 2.40 2.48 -8.45
CA ILE A 131 2.28 1.84 -7.13
C ILE A 131 3.52 2.10 -6.29
N LYS A 132 4.73 2.00 -6.85
CA LYS A 132 5.97 2.34 -6.13
C LYS A 132 5.95 3.78 -5.61
N GLN A 133 5.53 4.73 -6.43
CA GLN A 133 5.42 6.14 -6.03
C GLN A 133 4.38 6.33 -4.91
N ALA A 134 3.21 5.71 -5.05
CA ALA A 134 2.17 5.77 -4.02
C ALA A 134 2.61 5.09 -2.72
N ALA A 135 3.32 3.96 -2.80
CA ALA A 135 3.89 3.25 -1.66
C ALA A 135 4.97 4.07 -0.95
N ALA A 136 5.83 4.74 -1.71
CA ALA A 136 6.86 5.64 -1.15
C ALA A 136 6.21 6.83 -0.41
N PHE A 137 5.17 7.43 -0.99
CA PHE A 137 4.42 8.50 -0.34
C PHE A 137 3.73 8.02 0.94
N TYR A 138 3.06 6.85 0.89
CA TYR A 138 2.46 6.23 2.06
C TYR A 138 3.49 5.97 3.16
N ASN A 139 4.61 5.32 2.82
CA ASN A 139 5.66 4.99 3.79
C ASN A 139 6.32 6.23 4.41
N ASN A 140 6.48 7.31 3.66
CA ASN A 140 6.96 8.59 4.20
C ASN A 140 5.95 9.18 5.19
N SER A 141 4.66 9.19 4.85
CA SER A 141 3.60 9.64 5.76
C SER A 141 3.56 8.82 7.06
N VAL A 142 3.72 7.49 6.94
CA VAL A 142 3.82 6.57 8.11
C VAL A 142 5.05 6.90 8.96
N ARG A 143 6.19 7.13 8.34
CA ARG A 143 7.43 7.48 9.08
C ARG A 143 7.25 8.78 9.85
N ASP A 144 6.70 9.81 9.22
CA ASP A 144 6.48 11.11 9.85
C ASP A 144 5.48 11.00 11.01
N TYR A 145 4.37 10.27 10.81
CA TYR A 145 3.40 9.99 11.86
C TYR A 145 4.02 9.22 13.03
N ASN A 146 4.68 8.08 12.76
CA ASN A 146 5.29 7.26 13.79
C ASN A 146 6.38 8.03 14.57
N THR A 147 7.16 8.86 13.89
CA THR A 147 8.13 9.73 14.55
C THR A 147 7.44 10.72 15.46
N MET A 148 6.36 11.37 15.00
CA MET A 148 5.61 12.34 15.79
C MET A 148 5.04 11.73 17.08
N ILE A 149 4.42 10.55 17.01
CA ILE A 149 3.83 9.90 18.18
C ILE A 149 4.86 9.28 19.13
N SER A 150 6.12 9.16 18.74
CA SER A 150 7.19 8.59 19.56
C SER A 150 7.95 9.61 20.40
N ILE A 151 7.93 10.90 20.00
CA ILE A 151 8.74 11.95 20.62
C ILE A 151 7.95 12.62 21.75
N PHE A 152 8.63 12.80 22.93
CA PHE A 152 8.06 13.59 24.01
C PHE A 152 7.97 15.07 23.58
N PRO A 153 6.91 15.80 23.95
CA PRO A 153 5.77 15.36 24.80
C PRO A 153 4.56 14.82 24.01
N ALA A 154 4.58 14.80 22.67
CA ALA A 154 3.46 14.31 21.85
C ALA A 154 3.16 12.81 22.12
N SER A 155 4.17 12.02 22.49
CA SER A 155 4.01 10.60 22.83
C SER A 155 3.08 10.35 24.02
N VAL A 156 2.98 11.29 24.97
CA VAL A 156 2.05 11.20 26.10
C VAL A 156 0.61 11.37 25.59
N VAL A 157 0.40 12.39 24.74
CA VAL A 157 -0.91 12.67 24.13
C VAL A 157 -1.32 11.51 23.22
N ALA A 158 -0.41 10.98 22.41
CA ALA A 158 -0.68 9.83 21.55
C ALA A 158 -1.18 8.61 22.34
N LYS A 159 -0.54 8.29 23.45
CA LYS A 159 -0.97 7.18 24.34
C LYS A 159 -2.32 7.43 25.01
N MET A 160 -2.60 8.68 25.38
CA MET A 160 -3.89 9.04 26.02
C MET A 160 -5.09 8.87 25.05
N PHE A 161 -4.87 9.03 23.75
CA PHE A 161 -5.90 8.96 22.70
C PHE A 161 -5.76 7.70 21.82
N ASP A 162 -5.02 6.70 22.28
CA ASP A 162 -4.84 5.38 21.62
C ASP A 162 -4.29 5.47 20.17
N HIS A 163 -3.44 6.44 19.91
CA HIS A 163 -2.71 6.56 18.65
C HIS A 163 -1.50 5.61 18.64
N GLY A 164 -1.68 4.44 18.02
CA GLY A 164 -0.62 3.44 17.83
C GLY A 164 0.19 3.65 16.55
N PRO A 165 1.35 2.97 16.42
CA PRO A 165 2.18 3.06 15.22
C PRO A 165 1.50 2.44 14.00
N ALA A 166 1.60 3.13 12.86
CA ALA A 166 1.16 2.64 11.56
C ALA A 166 2.21 1.73 10.92
N GLY A 167 1.75 0.68 10.22
CA GLY A 167 2.61 -0.26 9.51
C GLY A 167 3.08 0.26 8.14
N PHE A 168 4.22 -0.24 7.66
CA PHE A 168 4.78 0.08 6.35
C PHE A 168 4.25 -0.87 5.25
N PHE A 169 4.23 -0.38 4.01
CA PHE A 169 3.88 -1.15 2.83
C PHE A 169 5.13 -1.41 1.98
N ASN A 170 5.69 -2.63 2.09
CA ASN A 170 6.88 -3.03 1.35
C ASN A 170 6.46 -3.76 0.07
N PHE A 171 6.44 -3.04 -1.05
CA PHE A 171 6.03 -3.54 -2.34
C PHE A 171 7.23 -3.90 -3.22
N GLU A 172 7.23 -5.13 -3.73
CA GLU A 172 8.17 -5.62 -4.73
C GLU A 172 7.43 -5.77 -6.07
N PRO A 173 7.81 -5.01 -7.10
CA PRO A 173 7.18 -5.10 -8.41
C PRO A 173 7.49 -6.43 -9.09
N THR A 174 6.68 -6.80 -10.07
CA THR A 174 6.91 -7.96 -10.93
C THR A 174 8.24 -7.81 -11.65
N LYS A 175 9.12 -8.81 -11.51
CA LYS A 175 10.35 -8.84 -12.29
C LYS A 175 9.98 -9.10 -13.75
N ALA A 176 10.36 -8.17 -14.63
CA ALA A 176 10.31 -8.44 -16.06
C ALA A 176 11.21 -9.65 -16.30
N GLY A 177 10.65 -10.75 -16.76
CA GLY A 177 11.48 -11.84 -17.27
C GLY A 177 12.32 -11.28 -18.42
N GLU A 178 13.65 -11.24 -18.22
CA GLU A 178 14.61 -10.98 -19.28
C GLU A 178 14.51 -12.05 -20.35
#